data_162d0b0fb322b8780c21b4abb9a659dc
#
_entry.id   162d0b0fb322b8780c21b4abb9a659dc
#
_cell.length_a   1.000
_cell.length_b   1.000
_cell.length_c   1.000
_cell.angle_alpha   90.00
_cell.angle_beta   90.00
_cell.angle_gamma   90.00
#
_symmetry.space_group_name_H-M   'P 1'
#
loop_
_entity.id
_entity.type
_entity.pdbx_description
1 polymer ?
#
loop_
_entity_poly.entity_id
_entity_poly.type
_entity_poly.pdbx_seq_one_letter_code
_entity_poly.pdbx_strand_id
1 'polypeptide(L)'
;MTLGPGWPEIRDLVVTAPDELRAVLGPLSTAERVARAARFQVTDDVADPAVGTKAALRSLARRYQALSSEMAELEATLDRLSARANPALRGAKGVGPDVAAILLVAAGDNPERMRSESAFAALCGVSPIEASSGKTTRHRLNRSGNRQANHALWRIVMVRLSTGDPVTKAYFARRRGEGKSDREIVRCLKRHVAREVYRHLVRPEAVPAGADLRAARLAARISLQTVADALGSWPTRISELERGLAHDTALARRYTAWLAAHADDAPKAKRLLAA
;
A
#
# COMPACT_ATOMS: atom_id res chain seq x y z
N MET A 1 -8.16 -4.82 -3.99
CA MET A 1 -7.76 -6.24 -3.97
C MET A 1 -7.42 -6.63 -5.40
N THR A 2 -6.13 -6.72 -5.73
CA THR A 2 -5.68 -7.18 -7.05
C THR A 2 -5.94 -8.68 -7.12
N LEU A 3 -6.72 -9.10 -8.11
CA LEU A 3 -6.92 -10.51 -8.40
C LEU A 3 -5.55 -11.09 -8.76
N GLY A 4 -5.13 -12.17 -8.08
CA GLY A 4 -3.84 -12.81 -8.30
C GLY A 4 -3.69 -13.39 -9.71
N PRO A 5 -2.46 -13.72 -10.13
CA PRO A 5 -2.19 -14.32 -11.43
C PRO A 5 -2.95 -15.66 -11.56
N GLY A 6 -3.57 -15.88 -12.72
CA GLY A 6 -4.36 -17.09 -13.02
C GLY A 6 -5.86 -16.99 -12.68
N TRP A 7 -6.31 -15.90 -12.07
CA TRP A 7 -7.74 -15.71 -11.78
C TRP A 7 -8.62 -15.52 -13.02
N PRO A 8 -8.24 -14.74 -14.05
CA PRO A 8 -9.04 -14.62 -15.27
C PRO A 8 -9.30 -15.98 -15.91
N GLU A 9 -8.29 -16.83 -16.01
CA GLU A 9 -8.35 -18.14 -16.63
C GLU A 9 -9.31 -19.09 -15.86
N ILE A 10 -9.26 -19.08 -14.52
CA ILE A 10 -10.20 -19.88 -13.69
C ILE A 10 -11.64 -19.38 -13.92
N ARG A 11 -11.84 -18.07 -13.93
CA ARG A 11 -13.17 -17.49 -14.15
C ARG A 11 -13.71 -17.85 -15.52
N ASP A 12 -12.90 -17.74 -16.55
CA ASP A 12 -13.30 -17.99 -17.93
C ASP A 12 -13.60 -19.48 -18.15
N LEU A 13 -12.81 -20.38 -17.56
CA LEU A 13 -13.11 -21.80 -17.56
C LEU A 13 -14.40 -22.15 -16.80
N VAL A 14 -14.72 -21.47 -15.72
CA VAL A 14 -16.00 -21.69 -15.01
C VAL A 14 -17.18 -21.26 -15.84
N VAL A 15 -17.06 -20.16 -16.61
CA VAL A 15 -18.12 -19.68 -17.50
C VAL A 15 -18.41 -20.67 -18.62
N THR A 16 -17.37 -21.31 -19.17
CA THR A 16 -17.48 -22.28 -20.28
C THR A 16 -17.61 -23.72 -19.83
N ALA A 17 -17.61 -23.98 -18.50
CA ALA A 17 -17.70 -25.32 -17.93
C ALA A 17 -19.05 -25.98 -18.22
N PRO A 18 -19.13 -27.31 -18.24
CA PRO A 18 -20.38 -28.06 -18.22
C PRO A 18 -21.33 -27.58 -17.13
N ASP A 19 -22.64 -27.65 -17.37
CA ASP A 19 -23.68 -27.07 -16.53
C ASP A 19 -23.57 -27.48 -15.05
N GLU A 20 -23.29 -28.74 -14.78
CA GLU A 20 -23.10 -29.25 -13.40
C GLU A 20 -21.96 -28.56 -12.66
N LEU A 21 -20.82 -28.36 -13.33
CA LEU A 21 -19.67 -27.69 -12.75
C LEU A 21 -19.94 -26.19 -12.57
N ARG A 22 -20.60 -25.59 -13.55
CA ARG A 22 -20.99 -24.18 -13.49
C ARG A 22 -21.99 -23.94 -12.37
N ALA A 23 -22.97 -24.79 -12.16
CA ALA A 23 -23.92 -24.72 -11.05
C ALA A 23 -23.24 -24.78 -9.68
N VAL A 24 -22.20 -25.62 -9.54
CA VAL A 24 -21.45 -25.76 -8.28
C VAL A 24 -20.47 -24.60 -8.04
N LEU A 25 -19.78 -24.12 -9.06
CA LEU A 25 -18.71 -23.12 -8.89
C LEU A 25 -19.20 -21.69 -9.08
N GLY A 26 -20.24 -21.48 -9.87
CA GLY A 26 -20.75 -20.14 -10.22
C GLY A 26 -21.12 -19.28 -9.01
N PRO A 27 -21.89 -19.80 -8.02
CA PRO A 27 -22.31 -19.05 -6.85
C PRO A 27 -21.19 -18.73 -5.86
N LEU A 28 -20.04 -19.46 -5.93
CA LEU A 28 -18.96 -19.33 -4.95
C LEU A 28 -18.16 -18.03 -5.11
N SER A 29 -17.67 -17.51 -4.00
CA SER A 29 -16.65 -16.44 -4.00
C SER A 29 -15.35 -16.94 -4.64
N THR A 30 -14.47 -16.01 -5.01
CA THR A 30 -13.15 -16.32 -5.59
C THR A 30 -12.35 -17.31 -4.76
N ALA A 31 -12.27 -17.10 -3.45
CA ALA A 31 -11.49 -17.94 -2.54
C ALA A 31 -12.10 -19.36 -2.42
N GLU A 32 -13.42 -19.44 -2.27
CA GLU A 32 -14.14 -20.72 -2.19
C GLU A 32 -14.03 -21.51 -3.49
N ARG A 33 -14.14 -20.83 -4.64
CA ARG A 33 -14.00 -21.42 -5.97
C ARG A 33 -12.63 -22.05 -6.17
N VAL A 34 -11.57 -21.31 -5.84
CA VAL A 34 -10.19 -21.83 -5.88
C VAL A 34 -10.00 -23.01 -4.92
N ALA A 35 -10.48 -22.88 -3.68
CA ALA A 35 -10.36 -23.94 -2.69
C ALA A 35 -11.11 -25.22 -3.12
N ARG A 36 -12.29 -25.08 -3.73
CA ARG A 36 -13.09 -26.19 -4.24
C ARG A 36 -12.42 -26.85 -5.46
N ALA A 37 -11.98 -26.04 -6.43
CA ALA A 37 -11.35 -26.52 -7.65
C ALA A 37 -10.03 -27.26 -7.36
N ALA A 38 -9.22 -26.80 -6.42
CA ALA A 38 -7.96 -27.45 -6.02
C ALA A 38 -8.15 -28.88 -5.48
N ARG A 39 -9.35 -29.20 -5.00
CA ARG A 39 -9.71 -30.51 -4.40
C ARG A 39 -10.46 -31.42 -5.35
N PHE A 40 -10.66 -31.05 -6.61
CA PHE A 40 -11.35 -31.91 -7.55
C PHE A 40 -10.65 -33.27 -7.73
N GLN A 41 -11.43 -34.32 -7.68
CA GLN A 41 -10.97 -35.62 -8.08
C GLN A 41 -11.08 -35.74 -9.61
N VAL A 42 -10.04 -36.24 -10.23
CA VAL A 42 -9.93 -36.39 -11.68
C VAL A 42 -9.66 -37.85 -11.94
N THR A 43 -10.51 -38.47 -12.73
CA THR A 43 -10.34 -39.85 -13.22
C THR A 43 -9.48 -39.84 -14.49
N ASP A 44 -9.10 -41.02 -14.98
CA ASP A 44 -8.25 -41.13 -16.17
C ASP A 44 -8.99 -40.88 -17.49
N ASP A 45 -10.32 -40.75 -17.46
CA ASP A 45 -11.15 -40.46 -18.63
C ASP A 45 -11.17 -38.97 -18.94
N VAL A 46 -10.04 -38.45 -19.37
CA VAL A 46 -9.90 -37.05 -19.78
C VAL A 46 -10.61 -36.71 -21.10
N ALA A 47 -11.15 -37.72 -21.82
CA ALA A 47 -11.96 -37.49 -23.01
C ALA A 47 -13.36 -36.96 -22.65
N ASP A 48 -13.84 -37.22 -21.43
CA ASP A 48 -15.04 -36.56 -20.92
C ASP A 48 -14.79 -35.06 -20.67
N PRO A 49 -15.56 -34.16 -21.30
CA PRO A 49 -15.39 -32.73 -21.13
C PRO A 49 -15.49 -32.27 -19.66
N ALA A 50 -16.29 -32.91 -18.83
CA ALA A 50 -16.41 -32.57 -17.42
C ALA A 50 -15.14 -32.98 -16.63
N VAL A 51 -14.55 -34.12 -16.93
CA VAL A 51 -13.30 -34.56 -16.32
C VAL A 51 -12.13 -33.70 -16.78
N GLY A 52 -12.03 -33.44 -18.07
CA GLY A 52 -11.02 -32.52 -18.63
C GLY A 52 -11.08 -31.13 -18.02
N THR A 53 -12.29 -30.56 -17.88
CA THR A 53 -12.50 -29.27 -17.23
C THR A 53 -12.11 -29.30 -15.74
N LYS A 54 -12.46 -30.35 -14.99
CA LYS A 54 -12.04 -30.54 -13.58
C LYS A 54 -10.51 -30.61 -13.47
N ALA A 55 -9.84 -31.30 -14.39
CA ALA A 55 -8.38 -31.42 -14.42
C ALA A 55 -7.72 -30.05 -14.61
N ALA A 56 -8.19 -29.28 -15.58
CA ALA A 56 -7.70 -27.93 -15.88
C ALA A 56 -7.93 -26.98 -14.69
N LEU A 57 -9.14 -26.93 -14.13
CA LEU A 57 -9.49 -26.11 -12.97
C LEU A 57 -8.66 -26.48 -11.74
N ARG A 58 -8.43 -27.79 -11.49
CA ARG A 58 -7.58 -28.24 -10.38
C ARG A 58 -6.14 -27.76 -10.55
N SER A 59 -5.59 -27.91 -11.75
CA SER A 59 -4.22 -27.46 -12.05
C SER A 59 -4.06 -25.96 -11.83
N LEU A 60 -4.96 -25.16 -12.40
CA LEU A 60 -4.94 -23.70 -12.24
C LEU A 60 -5.15 -23.25 -10.79
N ALA A 61 -6.08 -23.89 -10.07
CA ALA A 61 -6.35 -23.56 -8.68
C ALA A 61 -5.15 -23.83 -7.77
N ARG A 62 -4.48 -24.98 -7.95
CA ARG A 62 -3.25 -25.29 -7.21
C ARG A 62 -2.12 -24.33 -7.51
N ARG A 63 -1.94 -24.00 -8.80
CA ARG A 63 -0.96 -22.98 -9.21
C ARG A 63 -1.28 -21.60 -8.61
N TYR A 64 -2.54 -21.20 -8.63
CA TYR A 64 -2.99 -19.96 -8.00
C TYR A 64 -2.66 -19.93 -6.50
N GLN A 65 -2.93 -21.01 -5.77
CA GLN A 65 -2.62 -21.12 -4.34
C GLN A 65 -1.11 -21.01 -4.08
N ALA A 66 -0.30 -21.74 -4.84
CA ALA A 66 1.16 -21.72 -4.71
C ALA A 66 1.74 -20.31 -4.95
N LEU A 67 1.33 -19.67 -6.05
CA LEU A 67 1.75 -18.30 -6.37
C LEU A 67 1.26 -17.27 -5.33
N SER A 68 0.06 -17.45 -4.80
CA SER A 68 -0.47 -16.56 -3.76
C SER A 68 0.32 -16.68 -2.44
N SER A 69 0.74 -17.90 -2.08
CA SER A 69 1.60 -18.11 -0.90
C SER A 69 2.97 -17.48 -1.10
N GLU A 70 3.60 -17.75 -2.24
CA GLU A 70 4.90 -17.15 -2.59
C GLU A 70 4.85 -15.61 -2.59
N MET A 71 3.80 -15.03 -3.17
CA MET A 71 3.60 -13.58 -3.17
C MET A 71 3.49 -13.02 -1.74
N ALA A 72 2.76 -13.71 -0.85
CA ALA A 72 2.61 -13.27 0.54
C ALA A 72 3.95 -13.32 1.30
N GLU A 73 4.77 -14.35 1.08
CA GLU A 73 6.11 -14.49 1.68
C GLU A 73 7.07 -13.40 1.18
N LEU A 74 7.06 -13.13 -0.13
CA LEU A 74 7.86 -12.07 -0.73
C LEU A 74 7.41 -10.68 -0.24
N GLU A 75 6.12 -10.45 -0.15
CA GLU A 75 5.57 -9.18 0.36
C GLU A 75 5.95 -8.95 1.82
N ALA A 76 5.87 -9.97 2.67
CA ALA A 76 6.33 -9.90 4.06
C ALA A 76 7.84 -9.62 4.16
N THR A 77 8.63 -10.17 3.25
CA THR A 77 10.08 -9.92 3.19
C THR A 77 10.37 -8.49 2.74
N LEU A 78 9.70 -8.01 1.69
CA LEU A 78 9.81 -6.63 1.22
C LEU A 78 9.39 -5.63 2.31
N ASP A 79 8.35 -5.96 3.08
CA ASP A 79 7.89 -5.11 4.18
C ASP A 79 8.99 -4.93 5.24
N ARG A 80 9.58 -6.02 5.71
CA ARG A 80 10.68 -5.97 6.69
C ARG A 80 11.90 -5.22 6.17
N LEU A 81 12.32 -5.49 4.93
CA LEU A 81 13.49 -4.86 4.34
C LEU A 81 13.26 -3.37 4.09
N SER A 82 12.13 -2.98 3.53
CA SER A 82 11.82 -1.57 3.25
C SER A 82 11.62 -0.76 4.52
N ALA A 83 10.96 -1.33 5.55
CA ALA A 83 10.82 -0.68 6.85
C ALA A 83 12.15 -0.49 7.57
N ARG A 84 13.08 -1.46 7.44
CA ARG A 84 14.44 -1.35 7.99
C ARG A 84 15.29 -0.33 7.23
N ALA A 85 15.19 -0.30 5.91
CA ALA A 85 15.98 0.61 5.06
C ALA A 85 15.53 2.06 5.22
N ASN A 86 14.23 2.32 5.25
CA ASN A 86 13.69 3.67 5.43
C ASN A 86 12.29 3.64 6.05
N PRO A 87 12.19 3.63 7.38
CA PRO A 87 10.90 3.60 8.07
C PRO A 87 10.03 4.82 7.78
N ALA A 88 10.62 6.00 7.54
CA ALA A 88 9.89 7.22 7.22
C ALA A 88 9.18 7.13 5.87
N LEU A 89 9.85 6.59 4.85
CA LEU A 89 9.24 6.34 3.54
C LEU A 89 8.16 5.26 3.64
N ARG A 90 8.45 4.14 4.33
CA ARG A 90 7.51 3.02 4.47
C ARG A 90 6.24 3.42 5.23
N GLY A 91 6.36 4.30 6.23
CA GLY A 91 5.24 4.84 7.01
C GLY A 91 4.51 6.02 6.35
N ALA A 92 4.94 6.48 5.18
CA ALA A 92 4.25 7.54 4.46
C ALA A 92 2.92 7.03 3.87
N LYS A 93 1.89 7.87 3.91
CA LYS A 93 0.55 7.49 3.46
C LYS A 93 0.53 7.04 2.01
N GLY A 94 -0.01 5.85 1.75
CA GLY A 94 -0.10 5.26 0.43
C GLY A 94 1.17 4.55 -0.05
N VAL A 95 2.20 4.44 0.79
CA VAL A 95 3.44 3.72 0.50
C VAL A 95 3.38 2.32 1.11
N GLY A 96 3.07 1.33 0.29
CA GLY A 96 3.15 -0.09 0.65
C GLY A 96 4.56 -0.66 0.48
N PRO A 97 4.81 -1.92 0.88
CA PRO A 97 6.14 -2.55 0.84
C PRO A 97 6.75 -2.55 -0.57
N ASP A 98 5.98 -2.95 -1.57
CA ASP A 98 6.39 -2.98 -2.98
C ASP A 98 6.72 -1.57 -3.52
N VAL A 99 5.87 -0.59 -3.23
CA VAL A 99 6.11 0.81 -3.63
C VAL A 99 7.36 1.37 -2.97
N ALA A 100 7.57 1.10 -1.68
CA ALA A 100 8.78 1.52 -0.97
C ALA A 100 10.03 0.88 -1.58
N ALA A 101 10.00 -0.42 -1.83
CA ALA A 101 11.12 -1.14 -2.44
C ALA A 101 11.49 -0.58 -3.82
N ILE A 102 10.48 -0.37 -4.70
CA ILE A 102 10.71 0.22 -6.03
C ILE A 102 11.37 1.61 -5.93
N LEU A 103 10.89 2.45 -5.02
CA LEU A 103 11.43 3.80 -4.86
C LEU A 103 12.84 3.80 -4.27
N LEU A 104 13.13 2.90 -3.31
CA LEU A 104 14.47 2.72 -2.74
C LEU A 104 15.46 2.24 -3.80
N VAL A 105 15.09 1.22 -4.58
CA VAL A 105 15.92 0.70 -5.68
C VAL A 105 16.15 1.75 -6.76
N ALA A 106 15.12 2.52 -7.12
CA ALA A 106 15.25 3.60 -8.10
C ALA A 106 16.17 4.72 -7.62
N ALA A 107 16.12 5.05 -6.32
CA ALA A 107 17.01 6.02 -5.70
C ALA A 107 18.47 5.53 -5.68
N GLY A 108 18.66 4.25 -5.35
CA GLY A 108 19.98 3.64 -5.19
C GLY A 108 20.75 4.18 -3.98
N ASP A 109 21.93 3.63 -3.76
CA ASP A 109 22.78 3.99 -2.63
C ASP A 109 23.75 5.15 -2.93
N ASN A 110 23.64 5.76 -4.11
CA ASN A 110 24.50 6.87 -4.50
C ASN A 110 23.78 8.22 -4.28
N PRO A 111 24.03 8.92 -3.15
CA PRO A 111 23.40 10.20 -2.84
C PRO A 111 23.77 11.29 -3.84
N GLU A 112 24.91 11.18 -4.55
CA GLU A 112 25.32 12.16 -5.55
C GLU A 112 24.41 12.18 -6.78
N ARG A 113 23.74 11.07 -7.10
CA ARG A 113 22.72 11.02 -8.15
C ARG A 113 21.46 11.80 -7.80
N MET A 114 21.17 11.97 -6.51
CA MET A 114 19.98 12.65 -6.00
C MET A 114 20.30 14.03 -5.44
N ARG A 115 21.05 14.83 -6.17
CA ARG A 115 21.50 16.18 -5.75
C ARG A 115 20.35 17.14 -5.42
N SER A 116 19.19 16.94 -6.00
CA SER A 116 18.04 17.81 -5.83
C SER A 116 16.70 17.07 -6.03
N GLU A 117 15.64 17.67 -5.49
CA GLU A 117 14.26 17.25 -5.75
C GLU A 117 13.93 17.19 -7.25
N SER A 118 14.47 18.14 -8.03
CA SER A 118 14.29 18.18 -9.48
C SER A 118 14.97 17.02 -10.18
N ALA A 119 16.16 16.61 -9.72
CA ALA A 119 16.89 15.45 -10.23
C ALA A 119 16.10 14.16 -9.96
N PHE A 120 15.56 13.98 -8.75
CA PHE A 120 14.71 12.85 -8.42
C PHE A 120 13.41 12.83 -9.24
N ALA A 121 12.78 13.98 -9.44
CA ALA A 121 11.59 14.07 -10.28
C ALA A 121 11.89 13.76 -11.75
N ALA A 122 13.06 14.13 -12.26
CA ALA A 122 13.49 13.75 -13.60
C ALA A 122 13.76 12.25 -13.68
N LEU A 123 14.43 11.66 -12.69
CA LEU A 123 14.65 10.22 -12.57
C LEU A 123 13.33 9.44 -12.60
N CYS A 124 12.29 9.93 -11.90
CA CYS A 124 10.96 9.32 -11.89
C CYS A 124 10.11 9.67 -13.13
N GLY A 125 10.60 10.47 -14.08
CA GLY A 125 9.84 10.89 -15.25
C GLY A 125 8.60 11.74 -14.92
N VAL A 126 8.62 12.48 -13.79
CA VAL A 126 7.51 13.37 -13.37
C VAL A 126 7.87 14.85 -13.47
N SER A 127 9.06 15.19 -13.94
CA SER A 127 9.44 16.54 -14.30
C SER A 127 8.82 16.92 -15.63
N PRO A 128 8.01 17.99 -15.75
CA PRO A 128 7.48 18.42 -17.02
C PRO A 128 8.63 18.89 -17.94
N ILE A 129 8.51 18.60 -19.22
CA ILE A 129 9.45 19.13 -20.22
C ILE A 129 8.84 20.40 -20.76
N GLU A 130 9.60 21.48 -20.73
CA GLU A 130 9.18 22.73 -21.34
C GLU A 130 9.02 22.60 -22.86
N ALA A 131 7.93 23.10 -23.36
CA ALA A 131 7.60 23.11 -24.79
C ALA A 131 7.00 24.47 -25.17
N SER A 132 7.51 25.53 -24.53
CA SER A 132 7.07 26.89 -24.73
C SER A 132 7.64 27.46 -26.03
N SER A 133 6.85 28.30 -26.71
CA SER A 133 7.30 29.06 -27.85
C SER A 133 6.65 30.44 -27.83
N GLY A 134 7.46 31.49 -27.92
CA GLY A 134 7.00 32.90 -27.90
C GLY A 134 6.22 33.19 -26.60
N LYS A 135 5.00 33.71 -26.74
CA LYS A 135 4.13 34.10 -25.61
C LYS A 135 3.38 32.93 -24.96
N THR A 136 3.53 31.71 -25.46
CA THR A 136 2.76 30.56 -24.97
C THR A 136 3.64 29.66 -24.10
N THR A 137 3.33 29.56 -22.79
CA THR A 137 3.97 28.60 -21.89
C THR A 137 3.26 27.26 -21.94
N ARG A 138 3.93 26.24 -22.43
CA ARG A 138 3.43 24.88 -22.52
C ARG A 138 4.42 23.89 -21.91
N HIS A 139 3.88 22.83 -21.33
CA HIS A 139 4.67 21.70 -20.85
C HIS A 139 4.17 20.42 -21.50
N ARG A 140 5.08 19.57 -21.96
CA ARG A 140 4.76 18.24 -22.47
C ARG A 140 5.18 17.16 -21.48
N LEU A 141 4.58 15.99 -21.68
CA LEU A 141 4.87 14.81 -20.89
C LEU A 141 6.34 14.40 -21.06
N ASN A 142 7.03 14.20 -19.95
CA ASN A 142 8.31 13.52 -19.92
C ASN A 142 8.07 12.01 -20.11
N ARG A 143 8.61 11.45 -21.19
CA ARG A 143 8.55 10.01 -21.51
C ARG A 143 9.82 9.27 -21.08
N SER A 144 10.83 9.99 -20.61
CA SER A 144 12.06 9.42 -20.06
C SER A 144 11.90 9.12 -18.57
N GLY A 145 12.94 8.55 -17.96
CA GLY A 145 12.98 8.22 -16.55
C GLY A 145 12.60 6.77 -16.24
N ASN A 146 12.68 6.43 -14.96
CA ASN A 146 12.37 5.10 -14.48
C ASN A 146 10.86 4.86 -14.46
N ARG A 147 10.39 3.91 -15.31
CA ARG A 147 8.96 3.60 -15.44
C ARG A 147 8.37 2.99 -14.18
N GLN A 148 9.14 2.18 -13.45
CA GLN A 148 8.68 1.55 -12.20
C GLN A 148 8.49 2.62 -11.11
N ALA A 149 9.45 3.53 -10.96
CA ALA A 149 9.32 4.66 -10.04
C ALA A 149 8.15 5.58 -10.41
N ASN A 150 7.95 5.86 -11.70
CA ASN A 150 6.80 6.63 -12.18
C ASN A 150 5.46 5.96 -11.81
N HIS A 151 5.37 4.64 -11.99
CA HIS A 151 4.20 3.85 -11.64
C HIS A 151 4.01 3.78 -10.12
N ALA A 152 5.10 3.65 -9.33
CA ALA A 152 5.04 3.68 -7.88
C ALA A 152 4.43 5.01 -7.36
N LEU A 153 4.88 6.14 -7.91
CA LEU A 153 4.29 7.45 -7.59
C LEU A 153 2.80 7.55 -7.97
N TRP A 154 2.42 6.97 -9.09
CA TRP A 154 1.02 6.91 -9.50
C TRP A 154 0.19 6.05 -8.53
N ARG A 155 0.69 4.89 -8.10
CA ARG A 155 0.03 4.04 -7.10
C ARG A 155 -0.22 4.79 -5.78
N ILE A 156 0.77 5.55 -5.30
CA ILE A 156 0.59 6.38 -4.10
C ILE A 156 -0.58 7.36 -4.27
N VAL A 157 -0.64 8.06 -5.40
CA VAL A 157 -1.74 9.00 -5.69
C VAL A 157 -3.08 8.28 -5.72
N MET A 158 -3.17 7.12 -6.38
CA MET A 158 -4.41 6.34 -6.48
C MET A 158 -4.88 5.85 -5.10
N VAL A 159 -3.96 5.31 -4.30
CA VAL A 159 -4.29 4.88 -2.92
C VAL A 159 -4.79 6.05 -2.08
N ARG A 160 -4.14 7.20 -2.13
CA ARG A 160 -4.59 8.39 -1.39
C ARG A 160 -5.98 8.86 -1.81
N LEU A 161 -6.28 8.83 -3.10
CA LEU A 161 -7.61 9.19 -3.62
C LEU A 161 -8.68 8.17 -3.18
N SER A 162 -8.39 6.88 -3.29
CA SER A 162 -9.34 5.81 -2.94
C SER A 162 -9.59 5.71 -1.43
N THR A 163 -8.57 5.92 -0.61
CA THR A 163 -8.69 5.92 0.86
C THR A 163 -9.21 7.23 1.44
N GLY A 164 -9.52 8.19 0.59
CA GLY A 164 -10.16 9.42 1.04
C GLY A 164 -9.23 10.43 1.69
N ASP A 165 -7.94 10.45 1.32
CA ASP A 165 -7.00 11.43 1.86
C ASP A 165 -7.48 12.88 1.65
N PRO A 166 -7.77 13.64 2.72
CA PRO A 166 -8.43 14.94 2.60
C PRO A 166 -7.58 15.96 1.82
N VAL A 167 -6.27 15.96 2.00
CA VAL A 167 -5.35 16.87 1.32
C VAL A 167 -5.30 16.60 -0.18
N THR A 168 -5.19 15.32 -0.55
CA THR A 168 -5.17 14.89 -1.95
C THR A 168 -6.51 15.14 -2.63
N LYS A 169 -7.63 14.85 -1.95
CA LYS A 169 -8.98 15.11 -2.48
C LYS A 169 -9.26 16.60 -2.66
N ALA A 170 -8.91 17.43 -1.69
CA ALA A 170 -9.08 18.87 -1.78
C ALA A 170 -8.28 19.48 -2.95
N TYR A 171 -7.01 19.04 -3.11
CA TYR A 171 -6.20 19.41 -4.26
C TYR A 171 -6.85 19.00 -5.58
N PHE A 172 -7.31 17.75 -5.66
CA PHE A 172 -7.94 17.20 -6.86
C PHE A 172 -9.20 17.99 -7.26
N ALA A 173 -10.09 18.24 -6.29
CA ALA A 173 -11.33 19.00 -6.51
C ALA A 173 -11.04 20.45 -6.98
N ARG A 174 -10.11 21.14 -6.31
CA ARG A 174 -9.70 22.50 -6.70
C ARG A 174 -9.19 22.54 -8.13
N ARG A 175 -8.28 21.64 -8.51
CA ARG A 175 -7.67 21.64 -9.84
C ARG A 175 -8.66 21.28 -10.93
N ARG A 176 -9.65 20.42 -10.60
CA ARG A 176 -10.77 20.12 -11.50
C ARG A 176 -11.66 21.35 -11.71
N GLY A 177 -11.94 22.12 -10.66
CA GLY A 177 -12.65 23.40 -10.75
C GLY A 177 -11.91 24.46 -11.59
N GLU A 178 -10.58 24.39 -11.67
CA GLU A 178 -9.75 25.22 -12.56
C GLU A 178 -9.74 24.71 -14.03
N GLY A 179 -10.56 23.70 -14.39
CA GLY A 179 -10.69 23.18 -15.74
C GLY A 179 -9.62 22.16 -16.16
N LYS A 180 -8.81 21.62 -15.23
CA LYS A 180 -7.82 20.60 -15.55
C LYS A 180 -8.46 19.23 -15.65
N SER A 181 -8.00 18.44 -16.63
CA SER A 181 -8.40 17.04 -16.75
C SER A 181 -7.82 16.18 -15.62
N ASP A 182 -8.48 15.09 -15.27
CA ASP A 182 -8.04 14.15 -14.23
C ASP A 182 -6.61 13.63 -14.48
N ARG A 183 -6.25 13.39 -15.74
CA ARG A 183 -4.90 12.97 -16.12
C ARG A 183 -3.84 14.04 -15.83
N GLU A 184 -4.16 15.30 -16.01
CA GLU A 184 -3.26 16.42 -15.68
C GLU A 184 -3.12 16.58 -14.18
N ILE A 185 -4.24 16.47 -13.44
CA ILE A 185 -4.25 16.56 -11.98
C ILE A 185 -3.38 15.45 -11.36
N VAL A 186 -3.54 14.21 -11.84
CA VAL A 186 -2.71 13.08 -11.39
C VAL A 186 -1.23 13.32 -11.69
N ARG A 187 -0.88 13.91 -12.84
CA ARG A 187 0.52 14.28 -13.13
C ARG A 187 1.07 15.30 -12.13
N CYS A 188 0.28 16.33 -11.81
CA CYS A 188 0.67 17.31 -10.80
C CYS A 188 0.83 16.65 -9.42
N LEU A 189 -0.11 15.77 -9.02
CA LEU A 189 -0.04 15.05 -7.75
C LEU A 189 1.19 14.15 -7.68
N LYS A 190 1.54 13.45 -8.75
CA LYS A 190 2.79 12.66 -8.80
C LYS A 190 4.03 13.51 -8.54
N ARG A 191 4.07 14.74 -9.05
CA ARG A 191 5.17 15.66 -8.80
C ARG A 191 5.23 16.09 -7.33
N HIS A 192 4.07 16.32 -6.67
CA HIS A 192 4.02 16.59 -5.23
C HIS A 192 4.46 15.39 -4.40
N VAL A 193 3.98 14.20 -4.75
CA VAL A 193 4.41 12.96 -4.09
C VAL A 193 5.91 12.71 -4.28
N ALA A 194 6.47 12.96 -5.46
CA ALA A 194 7.91 12.84 -5.69
C ALA A 194 8.72 13.77 -4.76
N ARG A 195 8.23 14.97 -4.49
CA ARG A 195 8.84 15.91 -3.53
C ARG A 195 8.83 15.36 -2.10
N GLU A 196 7.72 14.80 -1.69
CA GLU A 196 7.58 14.17 -0.38
C GLU A 196 8.51 12.95 -0.24
N VAL A 197 8.49 12.06 -1.23
CA VAL A 197 9.36 10.87 -1.28
C VAL A 197 10.84 11.27 -1.24
N TYR A 198 11.24 12.28 -2.02
CA TYR A 198 12.62 12.78 -2.00
C TYR A 198 13.06 13.22 -0.60
N ARG A 199 12.18 13.92 0.15
CA ARG A 199 12.50 14.33 1.53
C ARG A 199 12.70 13.12 2.43
N HIS A 200 11.85 12.08 2.33
CA HIS A 200 12.01 10.85 3.10
C HIS A 200 13.29 10.10 2.72
N LEU A 201 13.73 10.16 1.47
CA LEU A 201 14.95 9.48 1.01
C LEU A 201 16.23 10.19 1.48
N VAL A 202 16.26 11.52 1.41
CA VAL A 202 17.49 12.30 1.68
C VAL A 202 17.60 12.73 3.14
N ARG A 203 16.45 12.95 3.81
CA ARG A 203 16.38 13.37 5.21
C ARG A 203 15.30 12.56 5.93
N PRO A 204 15.53 11.25 6.13
CA PRO A 204 14.57 10.42 6.83
C PRO A 204 14.41 10.95 8.26
N GLU A 205 13.20 11.34 8.59
CA GLU A 205 12.87 11.73 9.96
C GLU A 205 12.74 10.47 10.80
N ALA A 206 13.20 10.53 12.06
CA ALA A 206 13.03 9.42 13.00
C ALA A 206 11.54 9.09 13.18
N VAL A 207 11.23 7.81 13.10
CA VAL A 207 9.90 7.27 13.34
C VAL A 207 9.94 6.50 14.66
N PRO A 208 9.05 6.83 15.60
CA PRO A 208 8.97 6.09 16.87
C PRO A 208 8.70 4.61 16.60
N ALA A 209 9.46 3.73 17.24
CA ALA A 209 9.25 2.31 17.14
C ALA A 209 7.95 1.90 17.86
N GLY A 210 7.15 1.04 17.23
CA GLY A 210 5.89 0.58 17.83
C GLY A 210 6.10 -0.13 19.17
N ALA A 211 7.19 -0.88 19.31
CA ALA A 211 7.55 -1.53 20.57
C ALA A 211 7.77 -0.53 21.72
N ASP A 212 8.40 0.62 21.45
CA ASP A 212 8.63 1.66 22.43
C ASP A 212 7.32 2.33 22.85
N LEU A 213 6.42 2.58 21.89
CA LEU A 213 5.07 3.11 22.15
C LEU A 213 4.27 2.15 23.03
N ARG A 214 4.33 0.85 22.73
CA ARG A 214 3.69 -0.19 23.55
C ARG A 214 4.25 -0.20 24.97
N ALA A 215 5.58 -0.18 25.13
CA ALA A 215 6.23 -0.17 26.42
C ALA A 215 5.82 1.06 27.23
N ALA A 216 5.84 2.24 26.63
CA ALA A 216 5.44 3.49 27.28
C ALA A 216 3.96 3.47 27.72
N ARG A 217 3.05 3.00 26.86
CA ARG A 217 1.63 2.86 27.20
C ARG A 217 1.39 1.91 28.38
N LEU A 218 2.05 0.74 28.35
CA LEU A 218 1.92 -0.25 29.43
C LEU A 218 2.49 0.27 30.75
N ALA A 219 3.61 0.99 30.71
CA ALA A 219 4.19 1.64 31.88
C ALA A 219 3.24 2.69 32.49
N ALA A 220 2.55 3.44 31.63
CA ALA A 220 1.53 4.41 32.04
C ALA A 220 0.18 3.76 32.42
N ARG A 221 0.02 2.43 32.28
CA ARG A 221 -1.22 1.67 32.54
C ARG A 221 -2.42 2.15 31.72
N ILE A 222 -2.18 2.62 30.53
CA ILE A 222 -3.21 3.13 29.62
C ILE A 222 -3.74 1.99 28.75
N SER A 223 -5.07 1.92 28.55
CA SER A 223 -5.69 0.93 27.68
C SER A 223 -5.54 1.29 26.21
N LEU A 224 -5.58 0.28 25.31
CA LEU A 224 -5.64 0.52 23.85
C LEU A 224 -6.86 1.35 23.44
N GLN A 225 -8.00 1.14 24.12
CA GLN A 225 -9.23 1.89 23.86
C GLN A 225 -9.04 3.39 24.16
N THR A 226 -8.46 3.72 25.31
CA THR A 226 -8.18 5.12 25.70
C THR A 226 -7.32 5.85 24.65
N VAL A 227 -6.27 5.18 24.17
CA VAL A 227 -5.42 5.74 23.12
C VAL A 227 -6.19 5.92 21.80
N ALA A 228 -6.98 4.92 21.45
CA ALA A 228 -7.75 4.94 20.19
C ALA A 228 -8.77 6.09 20.19
N ASP A 229 -9.50 6.28 21.30
CA ASP A 229 -10.46 7.37 21.46
C ASP A 229 -9.79 8.74 21.38
N ALA A 230 -8.66 8.90 22.08
CA ALA A 230 -7.92 10.15 22.10
C ALA A 230 -7.32 10.53 20.72
N LEU A 231 -6.92 9.53 19.94
CA LEU A 231 -6.32 9.76 18.63
C LEU A 231 -7.34 9.68 17.46
N GLY A 232 -8.63 9.42 17.75
CA GLY A 232 -9.65 9.25 16.72
C GLY A 232 -9.32 8.06 15.80
N SER A 233 -8.92 6.92 16.40
CA SER A 233 -8.51 5.72 15.70
C SER A 233 -9.25 4.50 16.26
N TRP A 234 -8.90 3.30 15.79
CA TRP A 234 -9.45 2.04 16.29
C TRP A 234 -8.41 1.31 17.17
N PRO A 235 -8.81 0.60 18.23
CA PRO A 235 -7.88 -0.15 19.10
C PRO A 235 -7.05 -1.17 18.32
N THR A 236 -7.64 -1.82 17.32
CA THR A 236 -6.92 -2.74 16.42
C THR A 236 -5.80 -2.03 15.67
N ARG A 237 -6.04 -0.81 15.18
CA ARG A 237 -5.03 -0.01 14.46
C ARG A 237 -3.87 0.41 15.36
N ILE A 238 -4.17 0.80 16.62
CA ILE A 238 -3.13 1.10 17.61
C ILE A 238 -2.33 -0.16 17.92
N SER A 239 -2.99 -1.30 18.15
CA SER A 239 -2.32 -2.59 18.38
C SER A 239 -1.44 -3.04 17.22
N GLU A 240 -1.89 -2.87 15.98
CA GLU A 240 -1.08 -3.17 14.79
C GLU A 240 0.16 -2.29 14.69
N LEU A 241 0.03 -0.99 14.99
CA LEU A 241 1.14 -0.04 15.03
C LEU A 241 2.17 -0.46 16.09
N GLU A 242 1.71 -0.77 17.31
CA GLU A 242 2.58 -1.21 18.43
C GLU A 242 3.33 -2.52 18.13
N ARG A 243 2.72 -3.41 17.37
CA ARG A 243 3.32 -4.69 16.95
C ARG A 243 4.19 -4.58 15.69
N GLY A 244 4.26 -3.39 15.08
CA GLY A 244 4.97 -3.19 13.82
C GLY A 244 4.29 -3.84 12.60
N LEU A 245 3.01 -4.21 12.71
CA LEU A 245 2.21 -4.77 11.61
C LEU A 245 1.62 -3.68 10.72
N ALA A 246 1.53 -2.46 11.23
CA ALA A 246 1.10 -1.29 10.49
C ALA A 246 2.17 -0.21 10.58
N HIS A 247 2.52 0.36 9.43
CA HIS A 247 3.46 1.47 9.34
C HIS A 247 2.67 2.76 9.06
N ASP A 248 2.54 3.61 10.07
CA ASP A 248 1.84 4.89 9.99
C ASP A 248 2.61 5.94 10.80
N THR A 249 3.53 6.62 10.13
CA THR A 249 4.41 7.62 10.75
C THR A 249 3.63 8.78 11.38
N ALA A 250 2.52 9.20 10.77
CA ALA A 250 1.71 10.29 11.29
C ALA A 250 1.01 9.88 12.60
N LEU A 251 0.44 8.67 12.63
CA LEU A 251 -0.19 8.13 13.83
C LEU A 251 0.85 7.87 14.92
N ALA A 252 2.01 7.30 14.59
CA ALA A 252 3.08 7.05 15.56
C ALA A 252 3.54 8.34 16.25
N ARG A 253 3.73 9.44 15.50
CA ARG A 253 4.11 10.74 16.07
C ARG A 253 3.02 11.34 16.94
N ARG A 254 1.77 11.30 16.50
CA ARG A 254 0.63 11.75 17.32
C ARG A 254 0.53 10.95 18.60
N TYR A 255 0.77 9.65 18.52
CA TYR A 255 0.76 8.77 19.66
C TYR A 255 1.90 9.10 20.65
N THR A 256 3.12 9.29 20.16
CA THR A 256 4.26 9.73 20.99
C THR A 256 3.97 11.05 21.70
N ALA A 257 3.49 12.06 20.98
CA ALA A 257 3.16 13.35 21.54
C ALA A 257 2.05 13.26 22.59
N TRP A 258 1.04 12.42 22.34
CA TRP A 258 -0.03 12.21 23.28
C TRP A 258 0.45 11.48 24.55
N LEU A 259 1.28 10.42 24.43
CA LEU A 259 1.88 9.74 25.58
C LEU A 259 2.73 10.69 26.41
N ALA A 260 3.56 11.52 25.78
CA ALA A 260 4.38 12.49 26.49
C ALA A 260 3.53 13.50 27.31
N ALA A 261 2.40 13.93 26.75
CA ALA A 261 1.48 14.84 27.44
C ALA A 261 0.72 14.18 28.62
N HIS A 262 0.59 12.83 28.60
CA HIS A 262 -0.17 12.09 29.62
C HIS A 262 0.73 11.21 30.51
N ALA A 263 2.04 11.28 30.36
CA ALA A 263 2.99 10.54 31.20
C ALA A 263 2.90 10.93 32.69
N ASP A 264 2.54 12.18 32.98
CA ASP A 264 2.43 12.72 34.35
C ASP A 264 1.09 12.41 35.03
N ASP A 265 0.06 11.96 34.28
CA ASP A 265 -1.25 11.62 34.86
C ASP A 265 -1.30 10.24 35.54
N ALA A 266 -0.34 9.36 35.26
CA ALA A 266 -0.26 8.01 35.81
C ALA A 266 -0.15 7.94 37.35
N PRO A 267 0.53 8.86 38.06
CA PRO A 267 0.56 8.87 39.51
C PRO A 267 -0.73 9.37 40.17
N LYS A 268 -1.52 10.22 39.52
CA LYS A 268 -2.78 10.75 40.04
C LYS A 268 -3.89 9.70 40.11
N ALA A 269 -3.95 8.79 39.12
CA ALA A 269 -4.92 7.69 39.11
C ALA A 269 -4.70 6.69 40.26
N LYS A 270 -3.47 6.53 40.72
CA LYS A 270 -3.13 5.65 41.86
C LYS A 270 -3.64 6.19 43.22
N ARG A 271 -3.79 7.52 43.36
CA ARG A 271 -4.33 8.15 44.58
C ARG A 271 -5.86 8.09 44.68
N LEU A 272 -6.55 8.02 43.55
CA LEU A 272 -8.02 7.93 43.49
C LEU A 272 -8.56 6.51 43.72
N LEU A 273 -7.76 5.47 43.51
CA LEU A 273 -8.15 4.07 43.78
C LEU A 273 -7.68 3.56 45.15
N ALA A 274 -6.95 4.36 45.90
CA ALA A 274 -6.46 4.04 47.27
C ALA A 274 -7.19 4.83 48.39
N ALA A 275 -8.20 5.63 48.04
CA ALA A 275 -9.14 6.29 48.94
C ALA A 275 -10.56 5.68 48.76
#